data_6cce4059bf28b207224a1175f0cb7040
#
_entry.id   6cce4059bf28b207224a1175f0cb7040
#
_cell.length_a   1.000
_cell.length_b   1.000
_cell.length_c   1.000
_cell.angle_alpha   90.00
_cell.angle_beta   90.00
_cell.angle_gamma   90.00
#
_symmetry.space_group_name_H-M   'P 1'
#
loop_
_entity.id
_entity.type
_entity.pdbx_description
1 polymer ?
#
loop_
_entity_poly.entity_id
_entity_poly.type
_entity_poly.pdbx_seq_one_letter_code
_entity_poly.pdbx_strand_id
1 'polypeptide(L)'
;MRVLRWTVTAAVVAFLVAPLLVVAIVSINQNRYMDFPPDGFSLHWYSELWNDIGWRDAITRSLVIAATSSFIAVLIATPLAFVLRAYDIRLAPVIYALGMLPFMLPPVISAIGAQVFWLSTGYFQRIENVIISHGIFFSTLPLVTISLAMDQMDRSLGEAAQTLGANPRKTFRTVTLPLLLPSIITGYAAAFVLSLNEYIIAFLVAGFAVETLPIKVFNSLRYGFTPTIAAVAVVFILIAATVFTLFAIFGSLLRFLGADTGLLDRDRG
;
A
#
# COMPACT_ATOMS: atom_id res chain seq x y z
N MET A 1 -3.85 -2.61 38.20
CA MET A 1 -3.11 -2.66 36.93
C MET A 1 -3.98 -3.02 35.70
N ARG A 2 -4.85 -4.05 35.70
CA ARG A 2 -5.72 -4.39 34.56
C ARG A 2 -6.68 -3.24 34.16
N VAL A 3 -7.39 -2.64 35.14
CA VAL A 3 -8.33 -1.53 34.86
C VAL A 3 -7.61 -0.35 34.20
N LEU A 4 -6.48 0.09 34.76
CA LEU A 4 -5.69 1.20 34.18
C LEU A 4 -5.26 0.92 32.73
N ARG A 5 -4.81 -0.30 32.43
CA ARG A 5 -4.44 -0.70 31.06
C ARG A 5 -5.63 -0.58 30.10
N TRP A 6 -6.79 -1.12 30.48
CA TRP A 6 -8.01 -1.05 29.65
C TRP A 6 -8.49 0.40 29.47
N THR A 7 -8.44 1.22 30.51
CA THR A 7 -8.83 2.64 30.42
C THR A 7 -7.90 3.41 29.49
N VAL A 8 -6.58 3.23 29.59
CA VAL A 8 -5.60 3.86 28.71
C VAL A 8 -5.80 3.37 27.25
N THR A 9 -5.95 2.06 27.06
CA THR A 9 -6.19 1.52 25.71
C THR A 9 -7.48 2.07 25.10
N ALA A 10 -8.58 2.11 25.86
CA ALA A 10 -9.84 2.66 25.39
C ALA A 10 -9.73 4.16 25.07
N ALA A 11 -9.04 4.94 25.90
CA ALA A 11 -8.82 6.36 25.64
C ALA A 11 -8.00 6.61 24.37
N VAL A 12 -6.93 5.83 24.15
CA VAL A 12 -6.12 5.92 22.93
C VAL A 12 -6.93 5.52 21.70
N VAL A 13 -7.69 4.42 21.76
CA VAL A 13 -8.56 3.99 20.66
C VAL A 13 -9.61 5.06 20.35
N ALA A 14 -10.29 5.59 21.37
CA ALA A 14 -11.27 6.64 21.19
C ALA A 14 -10.66 7.89 20.55
N PHE A 15 -9.47 8.31 21.00
CA PHE A 15 -8.75 9.44 20.41
C PHE A 15 -8.39 9.23 18.95
N LEU A 16 -7.95 8.03 18.57
CA LEU A 16 -7.59 7.71 17.18
C LEU A 16 -8.82 7.57 16.27
N VAL A 17 -9.94 7.09 16.81
CA VAL A 17 -11.17 6.88 16.03
C VAL A 17 -12.01 8.16 15.92
N ALA A 18 -11.93 9.06 16.90
CA ALA A 18 -12.74 10.29 16.95
C ALA A 18 -12.68 11.12 15.65
N PRO A 19 -11.51 11.43 15.06
CA PRO A 19 -11.45 12.17 13.80
C PRO A 19 -12.16 11.45 12.65
N LEU A 20 -12.06 10.12 12.57
CA LEU A 20 -12.70 9.32 11.54
C LEU A 20 -14.22 9.35 11.69
N LEU A 21 -14.73 9.31 12.93
CA LEU A 21 -16.15 9.42 13.23
C LEU A 21 -16.67 10.83 12.85
N VAL A 22 -15.92 11.88 13.16
CA VAL A 22 -16.30 13.26 12.76
C VAL A 22 -16.40 13.35 11.25
N VAL A 23 -15.43 12.87 10.49
CA VAL A 23 -15.48 12.85 9.03
C VAL A 23 -16.68 12.05 8.52
N ALA A 24 -16.95 10.87 9.11
CA ALA A 24 -18.08 10.03 8.74
C ALA A 24 -19.43 10.75 9.01
N ILE A 25 -19.55 11.44 10.14
CA ILE A 25 -20.77 12.18 10.48
C ILE A 25 -20.96 13.39 9.53
N VAL A 26 -19.89 14.15 9.27
CA VAL A 26 -19.93 15.30 8.35
C VAL A 26 -20.22 14.87 6.91
N SER A 27 -19.79 13.66 6.50
CA SER A 27 -20.05 13.14 5.15
C SER A 27 -21.52 12.93 4.81
N ILE A 28 -22.38 12.83 5.81
CA ILE A 28 -23.83 12.67 5.66
C ILE A 28 -24.60 13.93 6.07
N ASN A 29 -23.92 15.07 6.19
CA ASN A 29 -24.59 16.34 6.51
C ASN A 29 -25.58 16.72 5.38
N GLN A 30 -26.73 17.25 5.74
CA GLN A 30 -27.72 17.74 4.77
C GLN A 30 -27.29 19.04 4.11
N ASN A 31 -26.57 19.91 4.83
CA ASN A 31 -26.12 21.20 4.37
C ASN A 31 -24.84 21.11 3.52
N ARG A 32 -24.59 22.14 2.71
CA ARG A 32 -23.39 22.27 1.88
C ARG A 32 -22.10 22.55 2.67
N TYR A 33 -22.23 22.87 3.94
CA TYR A 33 -21.11 23.20 4.82
C TYR A 33 -20.73 22.01 5.68
N MET A 34 -19.44 21.93 6.06
CA MET A 34 -18.93 20.88 6.94
C MET A 34 -19.18 21.21 8.41
N ASP A 35 -20.41 21.60 8.75
CA ASP A 35 -20.77 21.94 10.13
C ASP A 35 -20.84 20.70 11.01
N PHE A 36 -20.38 20.85 12.26
CA PHE A 36 -20.46 19.84 13.28
C PHE A 36 -20.99 20.43 14.60
N PRO A 37 -22.05 19.88 15.21
CA PRO A 37 -22.87 18.74 14.72
C PRO A 37 -23.69 19.10 13.47
N PRO A 38 -24.06 18.10 12.63
CA PRO A 38 -24.85 18.34 11.43
C PRO A 38 -26.30 18.71 11.78
N ASP A 39 -26.91 19.63 11.02
CA ASP A 39 -28.29 20.01 11.19
C ASP A 39 -29.31 18.98 10.70
N GLY A 40 -28.86 18.04 9.86
CA GLY A 40 -29.66 16.94 9.31
C GLY A 40 -28.79 15.95 8.56
N PHE A 41 -29.39 14.81 8.18
CA PHE A 41 -28.68 13.71 7.53
C PHE A 41 -29.15 13.50 6.09
N SER A 42 -28.19 13.35 5.17
CA SER A 42 -28.47 13.09 3.76
C SER A 42 -27.34 12.27 3.13
N LEU A 43 -27.70 11.34 2.23
CA LEU A 43 -26.74 10.59 1.41
C LEU A 43 -26.51 11.24 0.04
N HIS A 44 -27.01 12.48 -0.15
CA HIS A 44 -26.91 13.21 -1.42
C HIS A 44 -25.45 13.29 -1.94
N TRP A 45 -24.48 13.53 -1.05
CA TRP A 45 -23.07 13.67 -1.41
C TRP A 45 -22.45 12.39 -1.98
N TYR A 46 -22.89 11.22 -1.53
CA TYR A 46 -22.51 9.94 -2.10
C TYR A 46 -23.12 9.73 -3.50
N SER A 47 -24.36 10.16 -3.68
CA SER A 47 -25.01 10.17 -5.01
C SER A 47 -24.31 11.13 -5.98
N GLU A 48 -23.94 12.32 -5.52
CA GLU A 48 -23.16 13.29 -6.30
C GLU A 48 -21.78 12.72 -6.67
N LEU A 49 -21.08 12.15 -5.71
CA LEU A 49 -19.79 11.48 -5.95
C LEU A 49 -19.88 10.42 -7.05
N TRP A 50 -20.97 9.63 -7.06
CA TRP A 50 -21.14 8.55 -8.03
C TRP A 50 -21.63 9.04 -9.39
N ASN A 51 -22.39 10.13 -9.44
CA ASN A 51 -22.93 10.67 -10.69
C ASN A 51 -21.96 11.63 -11.39
N ASP A 52 -21.04 12.26 -10.67
CA ASP A 52 -20.02 13.12 -11.24
C ASP A 52 -18.93 12.29 -11.93
N ILE A 53 -18.76 12.50 -13.23
CA ILE A 53 -17.78 11.77 -14.06
C ILE A 53 -16.35 12.01 -13.54
N GLY A 54 -16.03 13.25 -13.12
CA GLY A 54 -14.71 13.61 -12.66
C GLY A 54 -14.29 12.87 -11.38
N TRP A 55 -15.22 12.69 -10.42
CA TRP A 55 -14.95 11.91 -9.21
C TRP A 55 -14.77 10.42 -9.52
N ARG A 56 -15.63 9.83 -10.35
CA ARG A 56 -15.50 8.43 -10.76
C ARG A 56 -14.19 8.16 -11.48
N ASP A 57 -13.82 9.04 -12.41
CA ASP A 57 -12.57 8.93 -13.16
C ASP A 57 -11.35 9.01 -12.23
N ALA A 58 -11.36 9.96 -11.28
CA ALA A 58 -10.29 10.10 -10.31
C ALA A 58 -10.15 8.86 -9.41
N ILE A 59 -11.27 8.29 -8.94
CA ILE A 59 -11.29 7.04 -8.17
C ILE A 59 -10.73 5.89 -9.01
N THR A 60 -11.24 5.71 -10.23
CA THR A 60 -10.82 4.62 -11.12
C THR A 60 -9.34 4.71 -11.45
N ARG A 61 -8.84 5.90 -11.81
CA ARG A 61 -7.41 6.14 -12.09
C ARG A 61 -6.55 5.82 -10.87
N SER A 62 -6.94 6.28 -9.67
CA SER A 62 -6.21 5.98 -8.45
C SER A 62 -6.15 4.49 -8.15
N LEU A 63 -7.26 3.75 -8.33
CA LEU A 63 -7.30 2.30 -8.14
C LEU A 63 -6.42 1.57 -9.16
N VAL A 64 -6.48 1.95 -10.43
CA VAL A 64 -5.63 1.38 -11.50
C VAL A 64 -4.16 1.66 -11.21
N ILE A 65 -3.80 2.90 -10.90
CA ILE A 65 -2.41 3.26 -10.56
C ILE A 65 -1.95 2.45 -9.34
N ALA A 66 -2.72 2.43 -8.25
CA ALA A 66 -2.34 1.72 -7.04
C ALA A 66 -2.17 0.21 -7.28
N ALA A 67 -3.09 -0.43 -7.99
CA ALA A 67 -3.02 -1.87 -8.28
C ALA A 67 -1.83 -2.22 -9.18
N THR A 68 -1.62 -1.47 -10.26
CA THR A 68 -0.55 -1.76 -11.23
C THR A 68 0.82 -1.40 -10.68
N SER A 69 0.97 -0.27 -9.99
CA SER A 69 2.24 0.11 -9.36
C SER A 69 2.65 -0.85 -8.25
N SER A 70 1.71 -1.31 -7.43
CA SER A 70 2.00 -2.30 -6.38
C SER A 70 2.40 -3.66 -6.96
N PHE A 71 1.81 -4.03 -8.08
CA PHE A 71 2.23 -5.23 -8.82
C PHE A 71 3.68 -5.07 -9.33
N ILE A 72 4.03 -3.92 -9.91
CA ILE A 72 5.41 -3.62 -10.32
C ILE A 72 6.35 -3.62 -9.10
N ALA A 73 5.94 -3.03 -7.99
CA ALA A 73 6.73 -3.00 -6.76
C ALA A 73 7.09 -4.40 -6.26
N VAL A 74 6.12 -5.32 -6.24
CA VAL A 74 6.34 -6.73 -5.88
C VAL A 74 7.20 -7.45 -6.93
N LEU A 75 6.97 -7.17 -8.22
CA LEU A 75 7.74 -7.76 -9.31
C LEU A 75 9.23 -7.37 -9.27
N ILE A 76 9.54 -6.17 -8.80
CA ILE A 76 10.92 -5.70 -8.56
C ILE A 76 11.48 -6.33 -7.26
N ALA A 77 10.72 -6.25 -6.18
CA ALA A 77 11.19 -6.61 -4.85
C ALA A 77 11.41 -8.12 -4.67
N THR A 78 10.53 -8.95 -5.23
CA THR A 78 10.60 -10.42 -5.03
C THR A 78 11.88 -11.02 -5.59
N PRO A 79 12.27 -10.83 -6.87
CA PRO A 79 13.52 -11.35 -7.38
C PRO A 79 14.72 -10.71 -6.69
N LEU A 80 14.66 -9.42 -6.36
CA LEU A 80 15.75 -8.73 -5.68
C LEU A 80 15.99 -9.34 -4.30
N ALA A 81 14.97 -9.47 -3.47
CA ALA A 81 15.07 -10.09 -2.15
C ALA A 81 15.60 -11.52 -2.25
N PHE A 82 15.07 -12.31 -3.21
CA PHE A 82 15.52 -13.69 -3.43
C PHE A 82 17.00 -13.76 -3.80
N VAL A 83 17.45 -12.97 -4.77
CA VAL A 83 18.85 -12.99 -5.23
C VAL A 83 19.80 -12.56 -4.12
N LEU A 84 19.45 -11.51 -3.36
CA LEU A 84 20.29 -11.02 -2.27
C LEU A 84 20.44 -12.03 -1.12
N ARG A 85 19.48 -12.96 -0.96
CA ARG A 85 19.46 -13.93 0.13
C ARG A 85 19.89 -15.34 -0.29
N ALA A 86 19.58 -15.74 -1.54
CA ALA A 86 19.91 -17.06 -2.04
C ALA A 86 21.37 -17.20 -2.47
N TYR A 87 22.02 -16.09 -2.80
CA TYR A 87 23.38 -16.06 -3.28
C TYR A 87 24.27 -15.23 -2.36
N ASP A 88 25.53 -15.68 -2.19
CA ASP A 88 26.54 -14.94 -1.42
C ASP A 88 27.13 -13.81 -2.26
N ILE A 89 26.37 -12.70 -2.34
CA ILE A 89 26.74 -11.51 -3.11
C ILE A 89 27.48 -10.54 -2.19
N ARG A 90 28.77 -10.29 -2.46
CA ARG A 90 29.59 -9.38 -1.67
C ARG A 90 28.99 -7.96 -1.52
N LEU A 91 28.24 -7.51 -2.52
CA LEU A 91 27.58 -6.18 -2.53
C LEU A 91 26.12 -6.23 -2.08
N ALA A 92 25.60 -7.36 -1.58
CA ALA A 92 24.21 -7.49 -1.16
C ALA A 92 23.75 -6.40 -0.18
N PRO A 93 24.53 -6.02 0.85
CA PRO A 93 24.11 -4.92 1.76
C PRO A 93 23.96 -3.58 1.05
N VAL A 94 24.86 -3.29 0.10
CA VAL A 94 24.82 -2.04 -0.67
C VAL A 94 23.61 -2.02 -1.61
N ILE A 95 23.35 -3.12 -2.32
CA ILE A 95 22.20 -3.23 -3.23
C ILE A 95 20.88 -3.13 -2.43
N TYR A 96 20.82 -3.78 -1.28
CA TYR A 96 19.66 -3.68 -0.39
C TYR A 96 19.46 -2.23 0.08
N ALA A 97 20.52 -1.55 0.53
CA ALA A 97 20.45 -0.15 0.95
C ALA A 97 20.01 0.76 -0.20
N LEU A 98 20.48 0.54 -1.43
CA LEU A 98 20.02 1.27 -2.62
C LEU A 98 18.52 1.03 -2.90
N GLY A 99 18.02 -0.20 -2.69
CA GLY A 99 16.59 -0.52 -2.80
C GLY A 99 15.73 0.18 -1.74
N MET A 100 16.33 0.57 -0.60
CA MET A 100 15.64 1.34 0.45
C MET A 100 15.65 2.86 0.19
N LEU A 101 16.56 3.34 -0.64
CA LEU A 101 16.83 4.76 -0.85
C LEU A 101 15.60 5.56 -1.30
N PRO A 102 14.76 5.08 -2.24
CA PRO A 102 13.59 5.83 -2.67
C PRO A 102 12.66 6.21 -1.52
N PHE A 103 12.50 5.33 -0.54
CA PHE A 103 11.62 5.57 0.61
C PHE A 103 12.29 6.37 1.73
N MET A 104 13.61 6.41 1.78
CA MET A 104 14.36 7.20 2.75
C MET A 104 14.45 8.69 2.36
N LEU A 105 14.32 9.00 1.08
CA LEU A 105 14.32 10.37 0.59
C LEU A 105 12.96 11.03 0.81
N PRO A 106 12.91 12.34 1.10
CA PRO A 106 11.65 13.08 1.09
C PRO A 106 10.91 12.87 -0.24
N PRO A 107 9.60 12.57 -0.23
CA PRO A 107 8.83 12.28 -1.45
C PRO A 107 8.98 13.33 -2.55
N VAL A 108 9.10 14.62 -2.18
CA VAL A 108 9.30 15.72 -3.13
C VAL A 108 10.59 15.56 -3.93
N ILE A 109 11.68 15.13 -3.29
CA ILE A 109 12.98 14.96 -3.98
C ILE A 109 12.88 13.83 -5.01
N SER A 110 12.29 12.70 -4.60
CA SER A 110 12.06 11.56 -5.49
C SER A 110 11.12 11.93 -6.64
N ALA A 111 10.08 12.72 -6.36
CA ALA A 111 9.13 13.19 -7.36
C ALA A 111 9.77 14.13 -8.39
N ILE A 112 10.62 15.07 -7.95
CA ILE A 112 11.39 15.96 -8.86
C ILE A 112 12.34 15.12 -9.72
N GLY A 113 13.06 14.16 -9.12
CA GLY A 113 13.92 13.25 -9.87
C GLY A 113 13.18 12.48 -10.94
N ALA A 114 12.02 11.92 -10.60
CA ALA A 114 11.15 11.22 -11.55
C ALA A 114 10.63 12.17 -12.65
N GLN A 115 10.20 13.37 -12.29
CA GLN A 115 9.74 14.39 -13.25
C GLN A 115 10.85 14.75 -14.25
N VAL A 116 12.06 15.04 -13.79
CA VAL A 116 13.20 15.37 -14.66
C VAL A 116 13.54 14.20 -15.58
N PHE A 117 13.53 12.97 -15.05
CA PHE A 117 13.73 11.76 -15.85
C PHE A 117 12.69 11.64 -16.98
N TRP A 118 11.40 11.75 -16.65
CA TRP A 118 10.34 11.64 -17.67
C TRP A 118 10.38 12.77 -18.69
N LEU A 119 10.70 13.99 -18.27
CA LEU A 119 10.89 15.12 -19.19
C LEU A 119 12.04 14.88 -20.15
N SER A 120 13.17 14.35 -19.67
CA SER A 120 14.35 14.08 -20.50
C SER A 120 14.12 12.99 -21.55
N THR A 121 13.21 12.05 -21.28
CA THR A 121 12.83 10.99 -22.23
C THR A 121 11.81 11.44 -23.27
N GLY A 122 11.23 12.64 -23.12
CA GLY A 122 10.10 13.11 -23.93
C GLY A 122 8.76 12.42 -23.60
N TYR A 123 8.77 11.51 -22.64
CA TYR A 123 7.60 10.77 -22.16
C TYR A 123 7.16 11.36 -20.82
N PHE A 124 6.23 12.31 -20.83
CA PHE A 124 5.75 12.94 -19.61
C PHE A 124 4.23 13.15 -19.62
N GLN A 125 3.64 13.44 -18.47
CA GLN A 125 2.20 13.68 -18.28
C GLN A 125 1.31 12.49 -18.71
N ARG A 126 1.77 11.26 -18.45
CA ARG A 126 1.03 10.03 -18.76
C ARG A 126 0.78 9.21 -17.49
N ILE A 127 -0.25 8.39 -17.51
CA ILE A 127 -0.59 7.51 -16.41
C ILE A 127 0.52 6.48 -16.11
N GLU A 128 1.18 6.00 -17.17
CA GLU A 128 2.28 5.04 -17.08
C GLU A 128 3.48 5.62 -16.30
N ASN A 129 3.72 6.92 -16.43
CA ASN A 129 4.78 7.60 -15.70
C ASN A 129 4.52 7.55 -14.19
N VAL A 130 3.29 7.77 -13.77
CA VAL A 130 2.88 7.66 -12.36
C VAL A 130 3.00 6.21 -11.89
N ILE A 131 2.48 5.26 -12.67
CA ILE A 131 2.51 3.83 -12.36
C ILE A 131 3.93 3.34 -12.13
N ILE A 132 4.85 3.65 -13.05
CA ILE A 132 6.25 3.20 -12.96
C ILE A 132 6.96 3.90 -11.79
N SER A 133 6.76 5.21 -11.63
CA SER A 133 7.36 5.97 -10.53
C SER A 133 6.91 5.46 -9.17
N HIS A 134 5.60 5.21 -8.97
CA HIS A 134 5.06 4.59 -7.77
C HIS A 134 5.58 3.16 -7.57
N GLY A 135 5.64 2.36 -8.64
CA GLY A 135 6.17 1.00 -8.60
C GLY A 135 7.60 0.94 -8.09
N ILE A 136 8.45 1.85 -8.56
CA ILE A 136 9.85 1.95 -8.10
C ILE A 136 9.89 2.48 -6.66
N PHE A 137 9.20 3.57 -6.36
CA PHE A 137 9.23 4.20 -5.05
C PHE A 137 8.71 3.27 -3.95
N PHE A 138 7.58 2.60 -4.18
CA PHE A 138 6.97 1.71 -3.20
C PHE A 138 7.53 0.29 -3.21
N SER A 139 8.48 -0.06 -4.08
CA SER A 139 9.15 -1.37 -4.09
C SER A 139 9.91 -1.67 -2.79
N THR A 140 10.29 -0.64 -2.06
CA THR A 140 10.93 -0.76 -0.73
C THR A 140 10.10 -1.57 0.25
N LEU A 141 8.78 -1.39 0.28
CA LEU A 141 7.91 -2.07 1.25
C LEU A 141 7.86 -3.59 1.03
N PRO A 142 7.53 -4.09 -0.17
CA PRO A 142 7.63 -5.53 -0.42
C PRO A 142 9.06 -6.04 -0.31
N LEU A 143 10.09 -5.25 -0.62
CA LEU A 143 11.48 -5.64 -0.42
C LEU A 143 11.78 -5.96 1.05
N VAL A 144 11.33 -5.12 1.97
CA VAL A 144 11.50 -5.33 3.42
C VAL A 144 10.71 -6.54 3.88
N THR A 145 9.42 -6.63 3.56
CA THR A 145 8.55 -7.72 4.04
C THR A 145 9.00 -9.08 3.54
N ILE A 146 9.41 -9.17 2.27
CA ILE A 146 9.90 -10.42 1.65
C ILE A 146 11.27 -10.79 2.21
N SER A 147 12.19 -9.82 2.37
CA SER A 147 13.52 -10.07 2.93
C SER A 147 13.42 -10.60 4.35
N LEU A 148 12.58 -10.01 5.21
CA LEU A 148 12.33 -10.49 6.57
C LEU A 148 11.77 -11.93 6.60
N ALA A 149 10.85 -12.24 5.68
CA ALA A 149 10.31 -13.58 5.56
C ALA A 149 11.37 -14.59 5.11
N MET A 150 12.25 -14.21 4.20
CA MET A 150 13.36 -15.04 3.77
C MET A 150 14.40 -15.26 4.88
N ASP A 151 14.61 -14.26 5.74
CA ASP A 151 15.51 -14.39 6.90
C ASP A 151 15.00 -15.40 7.93
N GLN A 152 13.68 -15.51 8.07
CA GLN A 152 13.02 -16.46 8.98
C GLN A 152 12.86 -17.86 8.39
N MET A 153 13.06 -18.02 7.09
CA MET A 153 12.90 -19.31 6.42
C MET A 153 14.09 -20.25 6.69
N ASP A 154 13.79 -21.48 7.11
CA ASP A 154 14.80 -22.49 7.34
C ASP A 154 15.45 -22.93 6.00
N ARG A 155 16.76 -22.76 5.91
CA ARG A 155 17.56 -23.13 4.74
C ARG A 155 17.49 -24.63 4.44
N SER A 156 17.29 -25.46 5.46
CA SER A 156 17.17 -26.91 5.32
C SER A 156 16.05 -27.35 4.38
N LEU A 157 14.96 -26.55 4.26
CA LEU A 157 13.86 -26.83 3.33
C LEU A 157 14.31 -26.79 1.87
N GLY A 158 15.18 -25.84 1.52
CA GLY A 158 15.77 -25.74 0.19
C GLY A 158 16.75 -26.87 -0.10
N GLU A 159 17.58 -27.21 0.87
CA GLU A 159 18.55 -28.29 0.79
C GLU A 159 17.87 -29.65 0.66
N ALA A 160 16.81 -29.90 1.44
CA ALA A 160 16.01 -31.12 1.36
C ALA A 160 15.36 -31.28 -0.04
N ALA A 161 14.80 -30.21 -0.59
CA ALA A 161 14.24 -30.24 -1.94
C ALA A 161 15.32 -30.60 -3.00
N GLN A 162 16.52 -30.04 -2.88
CA GLN A 162 17.63 -30.34 -3.79
C GLN A 162 18.13 -31.78 -3.64
N THR A 163 18.19 -32.30 -2.43
CA THR A 163 18.52 -33.70 -2.16
C THR A 163 17.54 -34.68 -2.81
N LEU A 164 16.25 -34.26 -2.89
CA LEU A 164 15.20 -34.99 -3.62
C LEU A 164 15.22 -34.76 -5.15
N GLY A 165 16.28 -34.15 -5.68
CA GLY A 165 16.50 -33.94 -7.11
C GLY A 165 15.82 -32.71 -7.70
N ALA A 166 15.33 -31.77 -6.88
CA ALA A 166 14.81 -30.51 -7.37
C ALA A 166 15.95 -29.57 -7.80
N ASN A 167 15.90 -29.04 -9.01
CA ASN A 167 16.80 -27.97 -9.42
C ASN A 167 16.40 -26.63 -8.74
N PRO A 168 17.27 -25.59 -8.71
CA PRO A 168 17.01 -24.32 -8.04
C PRO A 168 15.70 -23.66 -8.47
N ARG A 169 15.32 -23.74 -9.74
CA ARG A 169 14.08 -23.19 -10.28
C ARG A 169 12.84 -23.94 -9.73
N LYS A 170 12.94 -25.26 -9.60
CA LYS A 170 11.87 -26.09 -9.04
C LYS A 170 11.75 -25.81 -7.54
N THR A 171 12.87 -25.78 -6.80
CA THR A 171 12.90 -25.40 -5.38
C THR A 171 12.26 -24.04 -5.14
N PHE A 172 12.63 -23.03 -5.94
CA PHE A 172 12.00 -21.71 -5.84
C PHE A 172 10.47 -21.77 -6.01
N ARG A 173 9.99 -22.44 -7.05
CA ARG A 173 8.54 -22.46 -7.36
C ARG A 173 7.71 -23.31 -6.41
N THR A 174 8.27 -24.40 -5.90
CA THR A 174 7.51 -25.38 -5.10
C THR A 174 7.70 -25.25 -3.59
N VAL A 175 8.78 -24.59 -3.15
CA VAL A 175 9.09 -24.41 -1.72
C VAL A 175 9.14 -22.93 -1.39
N THR A 176 10.08 -22.18 -1.98
CA THR A 176 10.37 -20.79 -1.58
C THR A 176 9.19 -19.86 -1.86
N LEU A 177 8.68 -19.85 -3.09
CA LEU A 177 7.62 -18.92 -3.50
C LEU A 177 6.31 -19.13 -2.71
N PRO A 178 5.80 -20.37 -2.49
CA PRO A 178 4.63 -20.57 -1.65
C PRO A 178 4.81 -20.08 -0.20
N LEU A 179 5.98 -20.29 0.39
CA LEU A 179 6.29 -19.81 1.74
C LEU A 179 6.40 -18.27 1.81
N LEU A 180 6.85 -17.62 0.75
CA LEU A 180 6.93 -16.17 0.67
C LEU A 180 5.60 -15.50 0.29
N LEU A 181 4.63 -16.24 -0.23
CA LEU A 181 3.39 -15.68 -0.76
C LEU A 181 2.64 -14.79 0.24
N PRO A 182 2.50 -15.14 1.54
CA PRO A 182 1.88 -14.26 2.53
C PRO A 182 2.60 -12.91 2.67
N SER A 183 3.94 -12.91 2.64
CA SER A 183 4.74 -11.69 2.76
C SER A 183 4.72 -10.85 1.48
N ILE A 184 4.65 -11.49 0.32
CA ILE A 184 4.44 -10.86 -0.98
C ILE A 184 3.09 -10.15 -1.01
N ILE A 185 2.02 -10.82 -0.56
CA ILE A 185 0.67 -10.26 -0.48
C ILE A 185 0.63 -9.08 0.50
N THR A 186 1.28 -9.19 1.65
CA THR A 186 1.37 -8.09 2.63
C THR A 186 2.13 -6.90 2.05
N GLY A 187 3.24 -7.13 1.38
CA GLY A 187 4.01 -6.09 0.70
C GLY A 187 3.22 -5.40 -0.41
N TYR A 188 2.47 -6.17 -1.20
CA TYR A 188 1.55 -5.65 -2.20
C TYR A 188 0.48 -4.74 -1.57
N ALA A 189 -0.19 -5.21 -0.51
CA ALA A 189 -1.23 -4.45 0.17
C ALA A 189 -0.71 -3.12 0.73
N ALA A 190 0.48 -3.15 1.35
CA ALA A 190 1.10 -1.94 1.87
C ALA A 190 1.44 -0.95 0.75
N ALA A 191 2.06 -1.42 -0.34
CA ALA A 191 2.37 -0.60 -1.51
C ALA A 191 1.10 -0.05 -2.17
N PHE A 192 0.02 -0.85 -2.25
CA PHE A 192 -1.27 -0.42 -2.79
C PHE A 192 -1.87 0.74 -2.00
N VAL A 193 -1.96 0.61 -0.68
CA VAL A 193 -2.56 1.66 0.15
C VAL A 193 -1.72 2.94 0.12
N LEU A 194 -0.39 2.83 0.14
CA LEU A 194 0.47 4.01 0.04
C LEU A 194 0.40 4.66 -1.34
N SER A 195 0.38 3.88 -2.42
CA SER A 195 0.21 4.42 -3.77
C SER A 195 -1.15 5.09 -3.96
N LEU A 196 -2.20 4.52 -3.36
CA LEU A 196 -3.55 5.09 -3.40
C LEU A 196 -3.62 6.46 -2.72
N ASN A 197 -2.85 6.68 -1.64
CA ASN A 197 -2.78 7.92 -0.85
C ASN A 197 -1.74 8.92 -1.37
N GLU A 198 -0.93 8.53 -2.35
CA GLU A 198 0.19 9.34 -2.78
C GLU A 198 -0.29 10.50 -3.67
N TYR A 199 0.13 11.71 -3.32
CA TYR A 199 -0.21 12.95 -4.00
C TYR A 199 0.99 13.59 -4.72
N ILE A 200 2.15 13.62 -4.08
CA ILE A 200 3.28 14.47 -4.49
C ILE A 200 3.92 13.97 -5.78
N ILE A 201 4.21 12.66 -5.84
CA ILE A 201 4.81 12.04 -7.03
C ILE A 201 3.82 12.11 -8.20
N ALA A 202 2.56 11.73 -7.94
CA ALA A 202 1.52 11.76 -8.96
C ALA A 202 1.32 13.17 -9.52
N PHE A 203 1.28 14.19 -8.67
CA PHE A 203 1.10 15.59 -9.06
C PHE A 203 2.28 16.12 -9.88
N LEU A 204 3.51 15.92 -9.43
CA LEU A 204 4.70 16.43 -10.13
C LEU A 204 4.97 15.68 -11.45
N VAL A 205 4.71 14.38 -11.49
CA VAL A 205 5.00 13.55 -12.68
C VAL A 205 3.93 13.72 -13.77
N ALA A 206 2.64 13.80 -13.41
CA ALA A 206 1.56 13.82 -14.39
C ALA A 206 0.30 14.59 -13.96
N GLY A 207 0.36 15.42 -12.94
CA GLY A 207 -0.82 16.06 -12.32
C GLY A 207 -1.61 17.01 -13.20
N PHE A 208 -1.06 17.48 -14.32
CA PHE A 208 -1.78 18.29 -15.30
C PHE A 208 -2.66 17.48 -16.26
N ALA A 209 -2.34 16.20 -16.48
CA ALA A 209 -3.07 15.33 -17.41
C ALA A 209 -3.78 14.17 -16.71
N VAL A 210 -3.27 13.74 -15.54
CA VAL A 210 -3.75 12.59 -14.80
C VAL A 210 -4.22 13.04 -13.42
N GLU A 211 -5.50 13.36 -13.31
CA GLU A 211 -6.09 13.72 -12.02
C GLU A 211 -6.40 12.42 -11.23
N THR A 212 -5.61 12.16 -10.17
CA THR A 212 -5.87 11.10 -9.20
C THR A 212 -6.82 11.60 -8.10
N LEU A 213 -7.34 10.67 -7.28
CA LEU A 213 -8.24 11.03 -6.20
C LEU A 213 -7.61 12.00 -5.17
N PRO A 214 -6.36 11.79 -4.70
CA PRO A 214 -5.69 12.79 -3.86
C PRO A 214 -5.51 14.15 -4.53
N ILE A 215 -5.20 14.19 -5.82
CA ILE A 215 -5.07 15.44 -6.59
C ILE A 215 -6.41 16.15 -6.66
N LYS A 216 -7.49 15.42 -6.97
CA LYS A 216 -8.84 15.99 -7.05
C LYS A 216 -9.33 16.51 -5.70
N VAL A 217 -9.09 15.78 -4.63
CA VAL A 217 -9.39 16.23 -3.25
C VAL A 217 -8.65 17.53 -2.96
N PHE A 218 -7.34 17.60 -3.21
CA PHE A 218 -6.54 18.78 -2.96
C PHE A 218 -6.99 19.99 -3.81
N ASN A 219 -7.31 19.77 -5.08
CA ASN A 219 -7.85 20.81 -5.94
C ASN A 219 -9.21 21.30 -5.44
N SER A 220 -10.10 20.38 -5.02
CA SER A 220 -11.45 20.73 -4.51
C SER A 220 -11.39 21.58 -3.24
N LEU A 221 -10.40 21.33 -2.36
CA LEU A 221 -10.20 22.12 -1.14
C LEU A 221 -9.93 23.62 -1.41
N ARG A 222 -9.39 23.96 -2.59
CA ARG A 222 -9.16 25.35 -3.00
C ARG A 222 -10.45 26.11 -3.28
N TYR A 223 -11.54 25.42 -3.62
CA TYR A 223 -12.84 25.99 -3.95
C TYR A 223 -13.83 25.97 -2.79
N GLY A 224 -13.45 25.41 -1.66
CA GLY A 224 -14.23 25.35 -0.43
C GLY A 224 -14.36 23.93 0.13
N PHE A 225 -14.70 23.88 1.41
CA PHE A 225 -14.91 22.61 2.11
C PHE A 225 -16.35 22.16 1.91
N THR A 226 -16.57 21.13 1.10
CA THR A 226 -17.90 20.56 0.88
C THR A 226 -17.99 19.16 1.50
N PRO A 227 -19.16 18.70 1.96
CA PRO A 227 -19.35 17.35 2.48
C PRO A 227 -19.02 16.25 1.45
N THR A 228 -18.99 16.57 0.15
CA THR A 228 -18.50 15.65 -0.90
C THR A 228 -17.07 15.20 -0.62
N ILE A 229 -16.19 16.08 -0.14
CA ILE A 229 -14.81 15.73 0.23
C ILE A 229 -14.79 14.76 1.42
N ALA A 230 -15.68 14.97 2.40
CA ALA A 230 -15.81 14.04 3.53
C ALA A 230 -16.37 12.68 3.08
N ALA A 231 -17.33 12.65 2.15
CA ALA A 231 -17.84 11.42 1.55
C ALA A 231 -16.73 10.66 0.79
N VAL A 232 -15.88 11.38 0.04
CA VAL A 232 -14.68 10.80 -0.61
C VAL A 232 -13.74 10.21 0.41
N ALA A 233 -13.44 10.91 1.52
CA ALA A 233 -12.57 10.41 2.57
C ALA A 233 -13.12 9.13 3.20
N VAL A 234 -14.44 9.04 3.44
CA VAL A 234 -15.09 7.81 3.95
C VAL A 234 -14.95 6.67 2.95
N VAL A 235 -15.23 6.90 1.66
CA VAL A 235 -15.06 5.88 0.61
C VAL A 235 -13.59 5.40 0.58
N PHE A 236 -12.65 6.30 0.71
CA PHE A 236 -11.23 5.99 0.74
C PHE A 236 -10.85 5.11 1.94
N ILE A 237 -11.34 5.44 3.13
CA ILE A 237 -11.15 4.64 4.35
C ILE A 237 -11.74 3.25 4.16
N LEU A 238 -12.94 3.13 3.58
CA LEU A 238 -13.59 1.84 3.31
C LEU A 238 -12.79 1.00 2.31
N ILE A 239 -12.27 1.60 1.25
CA ILE A 239 -11.39 0.91 0.29
C ILE A 239 -10.15 0.38 1.00
N ALA A 240 -9.44 1.22 1.74
CA ALA A 240 -8.24 0.84 2.47
C ALA A 240 -8.52 -0.28 3.49
N ALA A 241 -9.57 -0.13 4.29
CA ALA A 241 -9.98 -1.14 5.27
C ALA A 241 -10.35 -2.47 4.61
N THR A 242 -11.08 -2.43 3.48
CA THR A 242 -11.45 -3.62 2.71
C THR A 242 -10.20 -4.32 2.18
N VAL A 243 -9.28 -3.57 1.58
CA VAL A 243 -8.01 -4.12 1.06
C VAL A 243 -7.23 -4.80 2.19
N PHE A 244 -7.00 -4.11 3.31
CA PHE A 244 -6.28 -4.71 4.43
C PHE A 244 -6.99 -5.93 5.02
N THR A 245 -8.31 -5.89 5.14
CA THR A 245 -9.10 -7.02 5.66
C THR A 245 -9.00 -8.23 4.74
N LEU A 246 -9.17 -8.04 3.42
CA LEU A 246 -9.03 -9.11 2.45
C LEU A 246 -7.64 -9.75 2.53
N PHE A 247 -6.57 -8.94 2.53
CA PHE A 247 -5.21 -9.46 2.61
C PHE A 247 -4.90 -10.11 3.96
N ALA A 248 -5.46 -9.63 5.06
CA ALA A 248 -5.32 -10.28 6.36
C ALA A 248 -5.99 -11.67 6.37
N ILE A 249 -7.19 -11.79 5.79
CA ILE A 249 -7.90 -13.06 5.67
C ILE A 249 -7.12 -14.03 4.77
N PHE A 250 -6.69 -13.59 3.58
CA PHE A 250 -5.91 -14.43 2.68
C PHE A 250 -4.57 -14.85 3.30
N GLY A 251 -3.87 -13.94 3.97
CA GLY A 251 -2.62 -14.25 4.67
C GLY A 251 -2.80 -15.26 5.79
N SER A 252 -3.89 -15.20 6.57
CA SER A 252 -4.21 -16.18 7.61
C SER A 252 -4.63 -17.51 7.02
N LEU A 253 -5.39 -17.52 5.93
CA LEU A 253 -5.82 -18.74 5.24
C LEU A 253 -4.63 -19.51 4.66
N LEU A 254 -3.66 -18.83 4.07
CA LEU A 254 -2.44 -19.46 3.56
C LEU A 254 -1.60 -20.08 4.67
N ARG A 255 -1.53 -19.45 5.85
CA ARG A 255 -0.90 -20.03 7.05
C ARG A 255 -1.64 -21.28 7.50
N PHE A 256 -2.97 -21.24 7.56
CA PHE A 256 -3.79 -22.38 7.97
C PHE A 256 -3.70 -23.57 7.00
N LEU A 257 -3.57 -23.32 5.69
CA LEU A 257 -3.48 -24.36 4.66
C LEU A 257 -2.10 -25.04 4.56
N GLY A 258 -1.20 -24.81 5.50
CA GLY A 258 0.08 -25.55 5.59
C GLY A 258 1.34 -24.73 5.26
N ALA A 259 1.21 -23.43 5.08
CA ALA A 259 2.33 -22.51 5.18
C ALA A 259 2.70 -22.19 6.65
N ASP A 260 2.14 -22.98 7.59
CA ASP A 260 2.43 -22.89 9.02
C ASP A 260 3.82 -23.48 9.26
N THR A 261 4.82 -22.63 9.13
CA THR A 261 6.17 -22.97 9.55
C THR A 261 6.14 -23.00 11.07
N GLY A 262 6.15 -24.16 11.68
CA GLY A 262 6.06 -24.47 13.11
C GLY A 262 6.96 -23.67 14.08
N LEU A 263 6.95 -22.34 13.98
CA LEU A 263 7.77 -21.40 14.75
C LEU A 263 7.09 -20.92 16.03
N LEU A 264 5.81 -21.25 16.25
CA LEU A 264 5.08 -20.79 17.45
C LEU A 264 5.06 -21.81 18.60
N ASP A 265 5.65 -22.99 18.44
CA ASP A 265 5.65 -24.04 19.48
C ASP A 265 6.96 -24.13 20.27
N ARG A 266 7.95 -23.27 20.00
CA ARG A 266 9.23 -23.27 20.73
C ARG A 266 9.24 -22.53 22.07
N ASP A 267 8.19 -21.74 22.37
CA ASP A 267 8.13 -20.98 23.64
C ASP A 267 7.22 -21.61 24.70
N ARG A 268 6.86 -22.88 24.56
CA ARG A 268 6.10 -23.65 25.58
C ARG A 268 6.81 -24.90 26.10
N GLY A 269 8.12 -24.92 26.05
CA GLY A 269 8.93 -25.94 26.68
C GLY A 269 9.81 -25.38 27.79
#